data_ee4da237eeb8df34a7262d1f0e052469
#
_entry.id   ee4da237eeb8df34a7262d1f0e052469
#
_cell.length_a   1.000
_cell.length_b   1.000
_cell.length_c   1.000
_cell.angle_alpha   90.00
_cell.angle_beta   90.00
_cell.angle_gamma   90.00
#
_symmetry.space_group_name_H-M   'P 1'
#
loop_
_entity.id
_entity.type
_entity.pdbx_description
1 polymer ?
#
loop_
_entity_poly.entity_id
_entity_poly.type
_entity_poly.pdbx_seq_one_letter_code
_entity_poly.pdbx_strand_id
1 'polypeptide(L)'
;MSALDKLFENPGKKLIGYLPAGYPTVANAKEVISAMVDGGVDAIEVGFPYSDPVMDGPTIQAAADQALANGTSAKDVIETLEHAANLAPSVIMTYWNPIERYGVSDFARDLANAGGSGTITPDLTVEEAQSWLGACKENELNPIFVVAPSSSDERLQKVVSAAGGFVYAA
;
A
#
# COMPACT_ATOMS: atom_id res chain seq x y z
N MET A 1 -13.03 -11.81 0.90
CA MET A 1 -11.67 -12.26 1.34
C MET A 1 -10.67 -11.93 0.24
N SER A 2 -9.76 -11.03 0.49
CA SER A 2 -8.76 -10.54 -0.48
C SER A 2 -7.68 -11.60 -0.81
N ALA A 3 -6.88 -11.32 -1.84
CA ALA A 3 -5.73 -12.18 -2.15
C ALA A 3 -4.68 -12.16 -1.01
N LEU A 4 -4.54 -11.02 -0.33
CA LEU A 4 -3.66 -10.87 0.82
C LEU A 4 -4.10 -11.73 2.01
N ASP A 5 -5.40 -11.80 2.31
CA ASP A 5 -5.93 -12.63 3.39
C ASP A 5 -5.59 -14.11 3.14
N LYS A 6 -5.80 -14.58 1.92
CA LYS A 6 -5.45 -15.96 1.52
C LYS A 6 -3.96 -16.26 1.64
N LEU A 7 -3.09 -15.28 1.37
CA LEU A 7 -1.65 -15.44 1.52
C LEU A 7 -1.27 -15.73 2.99
N PHE A 8 -1.90 -15.01 3.93
CA PHE A 8 -1.60 -15.14 5.35
C PHE A 8 -2.32 -16.32 6.05
N GLU A 9 -3.30 -16.98 5.41
CA GLU A 9 -3.84 -18.26 5.89
C GLU A 9 -2.78 -19.37 5.88
N ASN A 10 -1.82 -19.30 4.97
CA ASN A 10 -0.74 -20.26 4.91
C ASN A 10 0.35 -19.90 5.93
N PRO A 11 0.74 -20.84 6.84
CA PRO A 11 1.79 -20.56 7.81
C PRO A 11 3.15 -20.32 7.15
N GLY A 12 4.02 -19.60 7.84
CA GLY A 12 5.38 -19.31 7.41
C GLY A 12 5.63 -17.85 7.14
N LYS A 13 6.90 -17.50 6.97
CA LYS A 13 7.33 -16.15 6.64
C LYS A 13 6.95 -15.80 5.21
N LYS A 14 6.57 -14.55 4.99
CA LYS A 14 6.28 -13.99 3.68
C LYS A 14 7.26 -12.86 3.38
N LEU A 15 7.74 -12.81 2.16
CA LEU A 15 8.57 -11.73 1.67
C LEU A 15 7.69 -10.73 0.92
N ILE A 16 7.61 -9.50 1.43
CA ILE A 16 6.90 -8.41 0.79
C ILE A 16 7.92 -7.50 0.13
N GLY A 17 7.78 -7.27 -1.16
CA GLY A 17 8.67 -6.40 -1.92
C GLY A 17 8.06 -5.02 -2.15
N TYR A 18 8.80 -3.96 -1.88
CA TYR A 18 8.39 -2.56 -2.06
C TYR A 18 9.05 -1.94 -3.29
N LEU A 19 8.27 -1.18 -4.07
CA LEU A 19 8.80 -0.31 -5.13
C LEU A 19 7.86 0.89 -5.34
N PRO A 20 8.39 2.14 -5.45
CA PRO A 20 7.58 3.29 -5.87
C PRO A 20 7.09 3.12 -7.30
N ALA A 21 5.80 3.36 -7.54
CA ALA A 21 5.27 3.44 -8.89
C ALA A 21 6.01 4.55 -9.67
N GLY A 22 6.37 4.26 -10.93
CA GLY A 22 7.07 5.21 -11.78
C GLY A 22 8.59 5.32 -11.55
N TYR A 23 9.19 4.50 -10.70
CA TYR A 23 10.64 4.47 -10.53
C TYR A 23 11.28 3.25 -11.22
N PRO A 24 12.34 3.44 -12.03
CA PRO A 24 12.84 4.72 -12.56
C PRO A 24 11.92 5.35 -13.61
N THR A 25 11.02 4.59 -14.20
CA THR A 25 9.88 4.99 -15.05
C THR A 25 8.71 4.06 -14.78
N VAL A 26 7.50 4.39 -15.24
CA VAL A 26 6.31 3.54 -15.07
C VAL A 26 6.51 2.17 -15.74
N ALA A 27 7.08 2.14 -16.94
CA ALA A 27 7.35 0.88 -17.66
C ALA A 27 8.36 0.01 -16.90
N ASN A 28 9.49 0.60 -16.48
CA ASN A 28 10.51 -0.13 -15.74
C ASN A 28 10.02 -0.60 -14.37
N ALA A 29 9.18 0.18 -13.68
CA ALA A 29 8.58 -0.24 -12.42
C ALA A 29 7.81 -1.56 -12.57
N LYS A 30 7.00 -1.69 -13.64
CA LYS A 30 6.27 -2.92 -13.96
C LYS A 30 7.21 -4.09 -14.25
N GLU A 31 8.30 -3.88 -15.00
CA GLU A 31 9.31 -4.90 -15.25
C GLU A 31 10.03 -5.37 -13.98
N VAL A 32 10.40 -4.43 -13.11
CA VAL A 32 11.03 -4.72 -11.81
C VAL A 32 10.08 -5.52 -10.91
N ILE A 33 8.81 -5.13 -10.83
CA ILE A 33 7.79 -5.87 -10.07
C ILE A 33 7.67 -7.31 -10.58
N SER A 34 7.64 -7.51 -11.91
CA SER A 34 7.61 -8.86 -12.48
C SER A 34 8.84 -9.67 -12.07
N ALA A 35 10.03 -9.08 -12.15
CA ALA A 35 11.27 -9.73 -11.73
C ALA A 35 11.32 -10.05 -10.24
N MET A 36 10.72 -9.20 -9.38
CA MET A 36 10.61 -9.46 -7.94
C MET A 36 9.74 -10.70 -7.67
N VAL A 37 8.59 -10.81 -8.35
CA VAL A 37 7.70 -11.97 -8.22
C VAL A 37 8.37 -13.24 -8.75
N ASP A 38 9.02 -13.18 -9.91
CA ASP A 38 9.80 -14.30 -10.47
C ASP A 38 10.94 -14.72 -9.53
N GLY A 39 11.50 -13.77 -8.77
CA GLY A 39 12.51 -14.00 -7.74
C GLY A 39 11.97 -14.60 -6.43
N GLY A 40 10.66 -14.75 -6.28
CA GLY A 40 10.03 -15.40 -5.14
C GLY A 40 9.48 -14.46 -4.07
N VAL A 41 9.20 -13.20 -4.41
CA VAL A 41 8.45 -12.29 -3.54
C VAL A 41 7.00 -12.75 -3.44
N ASP A 42 6.47 -12.85 -2.23
CA ASP A 42 5.12 -13.37 -1.96
C ASP A 42 4.02 -12.32 -2.15
N ALA A 43 4.32 -11.05 -1.92
CA ALA A 43 3.40 -9.92 -2.09
C ALA A 43 4.13 -8.65 -2.49
N ILE A 44 3.43 -7.73 -3.16
CA ILE A 44 3.98 -6.47 -3.63
C ILE A 44 3.33 -5.29 -2.88
N GLU A 45 4.17 -4.37 -2.46
CA GLU A 45 3.81 -3.08 -1.91
C GLU A 45 4.18 -1.99 -2.93
N VAL A 46 3.18 -1.45 -3.61
CA VAL A 46 3.35 -0.37 -4.59
C VAL A 46 3.36 0.96 -3.86
N GLY A 47 4.50 1.66 -3.86
CA GLY A 47 4.61 2.99 -3.27
C GLY A 47 3.94 4.06 -4.13
N PHE A 48 3.07 4.87 -3.53
CA PHE A 48 2.53 6.07 -4.17
C PHE A 48 3.53 7.22 -3.98
N PRO A 49 4.19 7.72 -5.04
CA PRO A 49 5.17 8.81 -4.89
C PRO A 49 4.53 10.05 -4.29
N TYR A 50 5.16 10.61 -3.25
CA TYR A 50 4.66 11.78 -2.53
C TYR A 50 5.78 12.78 -2.25
N SER A 51 5.48 14.08 -2.38
CA SER A 51 6.45 15.17 -2.25
C SER A 51 6.88 15.46 -0.82
N ASP A 52 6.04 15.09 0.18
CA ASP A 52 6.24 15.46 1.58
C ASP A 52 6.22 14.22 2.49
N PRO A 53 7.09 13.20 2.25
CA PRO A 53 7.09 11.96 3.01
C PRO A 53 7.61 12.20 4.43
N VAL A 54 6.92 11.63 5.43
CA VAL A 54 7.32 11.75 6.84
C VAL A 54 7.95 10.47 7.39
N MET A 55 7.85 9.35 6.68
CA MET A 55 8.34 8.04 7.12
C MET A 55 9.42 7.46 6.21
N ASP A 56 9.51 7.89 4.96
CA ASP A 56 10.44 7.34 4.00
C ASP A 56 11.89 7.72 4.31
N GLY A 57 12.78 6.75 4.20
CA GLY A 57 14.22 7.01 4.25
C GLY A 57 14.73 7.68 2.97
N PRO A 58 15.97 8.22 2.98
CA PRO A 58 16.50 9.03 1.88
C PRO A 58 16.56 8.30 0.54
N THR A 59 16.74 6.99 0.53
CA THR A 59 16.75 6.17 -0.69
C THR A 59 15.35 6.12 -1.33
N ILE A 60 14.31 5.94 -0.54
CA ILE A 60 12.92 5.91 -1.02
C ILE A 60 12.49 7.31 -1.44
N GLN A 61 12.85 8.34 -0.67
CA GLN A 61 12.60 9.74 -1.05
C GLN A 61 13.19 10.05 -2.43
N ALA A 62 14.45 9.70 -2.68
CA ALA A 62 15.10 9.94 -3.97
C ALA A 62 14.39 9.20 -5.13
N ALA A 63 13.91 7.98 -4.90
CA ALA A 63 13.15 7.24 -5.90
C ALA A 63 11.77 7.86 -6.16
N ALA A 64 11.06 8.30 -5.12
CA ALA A 64 9.79 9.00 -5.23
C ALA A 64 9.93 10.35 -5.95
N ASP A 65 10.96 11.13 -5.62
CA ASP A 65 11.28 12.41 -6.28
C ASP A 65 11.53 12.21 -7.78
N GLN A 66 12.28 11.16 -8.15
CA GLN A 66 12.50 10.83 -9.55
C GLN A 66 11.19 10.46 -10.26
N ALA A 67 10.34 9.65 -9.64
CA ALA A 67 9.05 9.28 -10.20
C ALA A 67 8.15 10.50 -10.42
N LEU A 68 8.09 11.42 -9.43
CA LEU A 68 7.35 12.68 -9.54
C LEU A 68 7.93 13.59 -10.63
N ALA A 69 9.25 13.72 -10.72
CA ALA A 69 9.92 14.50 -11.76
C ALA A 69 9.62 13.95 -13.17
N ASN A 70 9.42 12.65 -13.30
CA ASN A 70 9.00 11.99 -14.54
C ASN A 70 7.50 12.14 -14.84
N GLY A 71 6.74 12.81 -13.97
CA GLY A 71 5.31 13.08 -14.15
C GLY A 71 4.40 11.91 -13.77
N THR A 72 4.86 10.98 -12.93
CA THR A 72 4.02 9.88 -12.44
C THR A 72 2.76 10.41 -11.75
N SER A 73 1.62 9.99 -12.23
CA SER A 73 0.29 10.39 -11.77
C SER A 73 -0.36 9.30 -10.91
N ALA A 74 -1.45 9.65 -10.22
CA ALA A 74 -2.27 8.68 -9.48
C ALA A 74 -2.80 7.55 -10.40
N LYS A 75 -3.09 7.87 -11.66
CA LYS A 75 -3.50 6.86 -12.65
C LYS A 75 -2.38 5.84 -12.89
N ASP A 76 -1.14 6.29 -13.03
CA ASP A 76 0.01 5.42 -13.21
C ASP A 76 0.25 4.51 -12.00
N VAL A 77 -0.05 5.00 -10.79
CA VAL A 77 -0.02 4.19 -9.56
C VAL A 77 -1.05 3.07 -9.62
N ILE A 78 -2.30 3.38 -9.96
CA ILE A 78 -3.37 2.36 -10.11
C ILE A 78 -3.03 1.36 -11.21
N GLU A 79 -2.50 1.79 -12.35
CA GLU A 79 -2.06 0.89 -13.43
C GLU A 79 -0.87 0.01 -13.02
N THR A 80 0.03 0.53 -12.19
CA THR A 80 1.14 -0.25 -11.62
C THR A 80 0.63 -1.28 -10.62
N LEU A 81 -0.34 -0.91 -9.79
CA LEU A 81 -1.01 -1.84 -8.89
C LEU A 81 -1.74 -2.96 -9.64
N GLU A 82 -2.49 -2.63 -10.70
CA GLU A 82 -3.17 -3.62 -11.54
C GLU A 82 -2.18 -4.64 -12.12
N HIS A 83 -1.04 -4.15 -12.62
CA HIS A 83 0.02 -5.03 -13.10
C HIS A 83 0.54 -5.95 -11.98
N ALA A 84 0.84 -5.42 -10.80
CA ALA A 84 1.31 -6.17 -9.64
C ALA A 84 0.27 -7.19 -9.15
N ALA A 85 -1.00 -6.80 -9.05
CA ALA A 85 -2.09 -7.62 -8.57
C ALA A 85 -2.40 -8.83 -9.48
N ASN A 86 -2.07 -8.73 -10.76
CA ASN A 86 -2.15 -9.86 -11.69
C ASN A 86 -1.04 -10.91 -11.48
N LEU A 87 0.01 -10.57 -10.73
CA LEU A 87 1.17 -11.44 -10.50
C LEU A 87 1.19 -11.99 -9.05
N ALA A 88 0.88 -11.15 -8.06
CA ALA A 88 0.93 -11.50 -6.64
C ALA A 88 -0.05 -10.63 -5.84
N PRO A 89 -0.45 -11.04 -4.62
CA PRO A 89 -1.21 -10.17 -3.71
C PRO A 89 -0.51 -8.82 -3.55
N SER A 90 -1.24 -7.73 -3.81
CA SER A 90 -0.64 -6.40 -3.87
C SER A 90 -1.44 -5.37 -3.08
N VAL A 91 -0.71 -4.44 -2.45
CA VAL A 91 -1.27 -3.30 -1.72
C VAL A 91 -0.61 -2.01 -2.19
N ILE A 92 -1.23 -0.86 -1.91
CA ILE A 92 -0.59 0.46 -2.07
C ILE A 92 -0.08 0.93 -0.71
N MET A 93 1.15 1.41 -0.66
CA MET A 93 1.65 2.24 0.45
C MET A 93 1.52 3.71 0.05
N THR A 94 0.76 4.46 0.81
CA THR A 94 0.49 5.88 0.53
C THR A 94 0.22 6.66 1.82
N TYR A 95 0.52 7.95 1.79
CA TYR A 95 0.09 8.89 2.82
C TYR A 95 -1.39 9.25 2.66
N TRP A 96 -1.98 9.82 3.71
CA TRP A 96 -3.41 10.14 3.71
C TRP A 96 -3.79 11.25 2.71
N ASN A 97 -2.96 12.27 2.58
CA ASN A 97 -3.24 13.39 1.68
C ASN A 97 -3.49 12.98 0.22
N PRO A 98 -2.70 12.10 -0.44
CA PRO A 98 -3.02 11.57 -1.76
C PRO A 98 -4.40 10.91 -1.87
N ILE A 99 -4.80 10.11 -0.87
CA ILE A 99 -6.12 9.46 -0.83
C ILE A 99 -7.23 10.50 -0.76
N GLU A 100 -7.08 11.47 0.15
CA GLU A 100 -8.07 12.53 0.36
C GLU A 100 -8.24 13.40 -0.89
N ARG A 101 -7.14 13.75 -1.57
CA ARG A 101 -7.17 14.51 -2.82
C ARG A 101 -7.73 13.75 -4.00
N TYR A 102 -7.54 12.44 -4.06
CA TYR A 102 -8.15 11.58 -5.08
C TYR A 102 -9.66 11.46 -4.87
N GLY A 103 -10.09 11.49 -3.64
CA GLY A 103 -11.44 11.19 -3.17
C GLY A 103 -11.48 9.80 -2.56
N VAL A 104 -11.77 9.73 -1.25
CA VAL A 104 -11.66 8.50 -0.44
C VAL A 104 -12.41 7.31 -1.05
N SER A 105 -13.68 7.53 -1.43
CA SER A 105 -14.51 6.48 -2.03
C SER A 105 -14.05 6.08 -3.44
N ASP A 106 -13.63 7.06 -4.25
CA ASP A 106 -13.15 6.81 -5.61
C ASP A 106 -11.83 6.05 -5.58
N PHE A 107 -10.90 6.42 -4.69
CA PHE A 107 -9.64 5.73 -4.53
C PHE A 107 -9.84 4.26 -4.08
N ALA A 108 -10.71 4.02 -3.09
CA ALA A 108 -11.01 2.66 -2.64
C ALA A 108 -11.61 1.80 -3.76
N ARG A 109 -12.57 2.37 -4.52
CA ARG A 109 -13.18 1.68 -5.65
C ARG A 109 -12.16 1.34 -6.74
N ASP A 110 -11.33 2.32 -7.13
CA ASP A 110 -10.38 2.14 -8.23
C ASP A 110 -9.24 1.19 -7.84
N LEU A 111 -8.81 1.23 -6.57
CA LEU A 111 -7.86 0.27 -5.99
C LEU A 111 -8.43 -1.17 -6.01
N ALA A 112 -9.67 -1.36 -5.60
CA ALA A 112 -10.33 -2.66 -5.63
C ALA A 112 -10.52 -3.18 -7.06
N ASN A 113 -10.93 -2.31 -8.00
CA ASN A 113 -11.09 -2.65 -9.41
C ASN A 113 -9.77 -3.05 -10.07
N ALA A 114 -8.65 -2.48 -9.65
CA ALA A 114 -7.30 -2.86 -10.07
C ALA A 114 -6.80 -4.18 -9.44
N GLY A 115 -7.61 -4.84 -8.62
CA GLY A 115 -7.26 -6.09 -7.94
C GLY A 115 -6.38 -5.92 -6.69
N GLY A 116 -6.19 -4.69 -6.22
CA GLY A 116 -5.47 -4.42 -4.98
C GLY A 116 -6.18 -4.97 -3.75
N SER A 117 -5.41 -5.37 -2.76
CA SER A 117 -5.92 -5.99 -1.53
C SER A 117 -6.10 -5.02 -0.36
N GLY A 118 -5.57 -3.80 -0.46
CA GLY A 118 -5.65 -2.80 0.61
C GLY A 118 -4.58 -1.73 0.52
N THR A 119 -4.45 -0.94 1.58
CA THR A 119 -3.40 0.09 1.69
C THR A 119 -2.70 0.07 3.04
N ILE A 120 -1.42 0.47 3.00
CA ILE A 120 -0.65 0.87 4.17
C ILE A 120 -0.67 2.40 4.22
N THR A 121 -1.21 2.96 5.30
CA THR A 121 -1.31 4.42 5.52
C THR A 121 -0.58 4.80 6.82
N PRO A 122 0.72 5.15 6.74
CA PRO A 122 1.55 5.32 7.93
C PRO A 122 1.20 6.56 8.77
N ASP A 123 0.61 7.57 8.18
CA ASP A 123 0.24 8.84 8.81
C ASP A 123 -1.25 8.92 9.22
N LEU A 124 -2.06 7.90 8.90
CA LEU A 124 -3.46 7.85 9.28
C LEU A 124 -3.65 7.08 10.59
N THR A 125 -4.16 7.75 11.62
CA THR A 125 -4.50 7.11 12.89
C THR A 125 -5.86 6.43 12.84
N VAL A 126 -6.05 5.38 13.64
CA VAL A 126 -7.35 4.67 13.71
C VAL A 126 -8.49 5.60 14.13
N GLU A 127 -8.19 6.61 14.95
CA GLU A 127 -9.14 7.62 15.43
C GLU A 127 -9.68 8.49 14.29
N GLU A 128 -8.87 8.76 13.29
CA GLU A 128 -9.21 9.63 12.15
C GLU A 128 -9.64 8.83 10.92
N ALA A 129 -9.51 7.50 10.97
CA ALA A 129 -9.70 6.62 9.81
C ALA A 129 -11.16 6.28 9.48
N GLN A 130 -12.17 6.88 10.10
CA GLN A 130 -13.58 6.44 9.96
C GLN A 130 -14.05 6.40 8.50
N SER A 131 -13.76 7.43 7.72
CA SER A 131 -14.12 7.49 6.30
C SER A 131 -13.42 6.40 5.48
N TRP A 132 -12.13 6.18 5.77
CA TRP A 132 -11.33 5.14 5.11
C TRP A 132 -11.78 3.74 5.47
N LEU A 133 -12.06 3.46 6.75
CA LEU A 133 -12.59 2.17 7.20
C LEU A 133 -13.94 1.84 6.55
N GLY A 134 -14.81 2.85 6.39
CA GLY A 134 -16.07 2.71 5.66
C GLY A 134 -15.83 2.33 4.19
N ALA A 135 -14.98 3.07 3.48
CA ALA A 135 -14.66 2.83 2.08
C ALA A 135 -13.97 1.46 1.87
N CYS A 136 -13.06 1.06 2.78
CA CYS A 136 -12.45 -0.27 2.75
C CYS A 136 -13.49 -1.39 2.90
N LYS A 137 -14.40 -1.23 3.84
CA LYS A 137 -15.47 -2.22 4.07
C LYS A 137 -16.37 -2.39 2.85
N GLU A 138 -16.76 -1.29 2.21
CA GLU A 138 -17.61 -1.31 1.01
C GLU A 138 -16.94 -1.97 -0.19
N ASN A 139 -15.60 -1.90 -0.27
CA ASN A 139 -14.82 -2.42 -1.39
C ASN A 139 -14.00 -3.69 -1.05
N GLU A 140 -14.23 -4.32 0.10
CA GLU A 140 -13.52 -5.53 0.58
C GLU A 140 -11.99 -5.35 0.64
N LEU A 141 -11.52 -4.16 1.02
CA LEU A 141 -10.11 -3.81 1.14
C LEU A 141 -9.61 -3.94 2.58
N ASN A 142 -8.31 -4.19 2.73
CA ASN A 142 -7.62 -4.24 4.00
C ASN A 142 -7.01 -2.87 4.36
N PRO A 143 -7.49 -2.19 5.42
CA PRO A 143 -6.79 -1.05 6.00
C PRO A 143 -5.62 -1.55 6.86
N ILE A 144 -4.39 -1.29 6.43
CA ILE A 144 -3.18 -1.71 7.12
C ILE A 144 -2.59 -0.50 7.84
N PHE A 145 -2.54 -0.58 9.18
CA PHE A 145 -2.02 0.50 10.01
C PHE A 145 -0.59 0.22 10.46
N VAL A 146 0.14 1.30 10.74
CA VAL A 146 1.49 1.25 11.30
C VAL A 146 1.43 1.39 12.80
N VAL A 147 2.18 0.56 13.51
CA VAL A 147 2.41 0.65 14.95
C VAL A 147 3.89 0.85 15.24
N ALA A 148 4.20 1.57 16.31
CA ALA A 148 5.56 1.84 16.74
C ALA A 148 5.89 1.07 18.03
N PRO A 149 7.17 0.83 18.36
CA PRO A 149 7.59 0.21 19.63
C PRO A 149 7.11 0.99 20.87
N SER A 150 6.84 2.27 20.72
CA SER A 150 6.29 3.14 21.78
C SER A 150 4.77 3.04 21.97
N SER A 151 4.07 2.26 21.12
CA SER A 151 2.63 2.09 21.24
C SER A 151 2.27 1.30 22.50
N SER A 152 1.30 1.80 23.30
CA SER A 152 0.79 1.07 24.46
C SER A 152 -0.01 -0.17 24.03
N ASP A 153 -0.15 -1.15 24.94
CA ASP A 153 -0.94 -2.35 24.68
C ASP A 153 -2.40 -2.03 24.30
N GLU A 154 -3.01 -1.05 24.95
CA GLU A 154 -4.36 -0.59 24.64
C GLU A 154 -4.44 -0.05 23.20
N ARG A 155 -3.44 0.75 22.78
CA ARG A 155 -3.37 1.25 21.43
C ARG A 155 -3.15 0.12 20.41
N LEU A 156 -2.27 -0.83 20.72
CA LEU A 156 -2.04 -2.00 19.86
C LEU A 156 -3.33 -2.80 19.64
N GLN A 157 -4.08 -3.07 20.71
CA GLN A 157 -5.37 -3.76 20.61
C GLN A 157 -6.38 -3.00 19.73
N LYS A 158 -6.45 -1.68 19.89
CA LYS A 158 -7.33 -0.84 19.07
C LYS A 158 -6.95 -0.87 17.59
N VAL A 159 -5.66 -0.75 17.29
CA VAL A 159 -5.15 -0.82 15.91
C VAL A 159 -5.42 -2.18 15.30
N VAL A 160 -5.07 -3.27 15.98
CA VAL A 160 -5.29 -4.64 15.49
C VAL A 160 -6.77 -4.91 15.23
N SER A 161 -7.67 -4.39 16.07
CA SER A 161 -9.11 -4.57 15.89
C SER A 161 -9.69 -3.85 14.67
N ALA A 162 -9.02 -2.80 14.21
CA ALA A 162 -9.43 -2.00 13.04
C ALA A 162 -8.70 -2.41 11.76
N ALA A 163 -7.52 -3.05 11.88
CA ALA A 163 -6.70 -3.46 10.76
C ALA A 163 -7.28 -4.67 10.03
N GLY A 164 -6.93 -4.78 8.74
CA GLY A 164 -7.12 -5.97 7.91
C GLY A 164 -5.78 -6.48 7.36
N GLY A 165 -5.74 -7.73 6.92
CA GLY A 165 -4.53 -8.35 6.37
C GLY A 165 -3.42 -8.53 7.41
N PHE A 166 -2.68 -7.48 7.72
CA PHE A 166 -1.61 -7.46 8.73
C PHE A 166 -1.48 -6.07 9.40
N VAL A 167 -0.62 -5.98 10.39
CA VAL A 167 -0.21 -4.73 11.03
C VAL A 167 1.27 -4.49 10.72
N TYR A 168 1.62 -3.30 10.30
CA TYR A 168 3.00 -2.90 10.01
C TYR A 168 3.68 -2.44 11.30
N ALA A 169 4.71 -3.14 11.74
CA ALA A 169 5.52 -2.77 12.91
C ALA A 169 6.78 -2.00 12.45
N ALA A 170 6.84 -0.71 12.74
CA ALA A 170 7.96 0.16 12.35
C ALA A 170 8.97 0.32 13.50
#